data_f45e291b5e6b9f98e5c469846ee1e3b3
#
_entry.id   f45e291b5e6b9f98e5c469846ee1e3b3
#
_cell.length_a   1.000
_cell.length_b   1.000
_cell.length_c   1.000
_cell.angle_alpha   90.00
_cell.angle_beta   90.00
_cell.angle_gamma   90.00
#
_symmetry.space_group_name_H-M   'P 1'
#
loop_
_entity.id
_entity.type
_entity.pdbx_description
1 polymer ?
#
loop_
_entity_poly.entity_id
_entity_poly.type
_entity_poly.pdbx_seq_one_letter_code
_entity_poly.pdbx_strand_id
1 'polypeptide(L)'
;RRYYNLQKKLTGMGDTGAKYVDPERLDGYSLYDVVTPPYDLDTLAGLYDQSAIHNSSVNARAMNTVGLGYEFLETTKSKRKLEKAQGSPEKISRVRKQIQDERERLEDIFENLNDEETFLETMVRTWLDVMTIGNGYLEIGRNVDGSIGYIGHVPATLIRVRRKRDGYVQITKSNKISAVFFRNFQDLETEDPLNLDPNPNELIHFKIYSPNNAYYGVPAAVSAAAAIIGDKYAKEYNIDYFENKAIPRYAIILKGAK
;
A
#
# COMPACT_ATOMS: atom_id res chain seq x y z
N ARG A 1 -29.55 4.91 6.62
CA ARG A 1 -29.34 4.95 5.15
C ARG A 1 -27.90 5.32 4.77
N ARG A 2 -27.31 6.38 5.34
CA ARG A 2 -25.93 6.83 5.06
C ARG A 2 -24.88 5.82 5.53
N TYR A 3 -25.04 5.23 6.71
CA TYR A 3 -24.18 4.17 7.25
C TYR A 3 -24.19 2.92 6.36
N TYR A 4 -25.37 2.46 5.98
CA TYR A 4 -25.55 1.32 5.08
C TYR A 4 -24.88 1.53 3.72
N ASN A 5 -24.96 2.74 3.16
CA ASN A 5 -24.32 3.06 1.90
C ASN A 5 -22.77 3.10 1.98
N LEU A 6 -22.21 3.54 3.12
CA LEU A 6 -20.77 3.52 3.34
C LEU A 6 -20.23 2.10 3.55
N GLN A 7 -20.94 1.28 4.33
CA GLN A 7 -20.59 -0.12 4.49
C GLN A 7 -20.69 -0.88 3.16
N LYS A 8 -21.71 -0.57 2.36
CA LYS A 8 -21.89 -1.07 1.00
C LYS A 8 -20.74 -0.69 0.06
N LYS A 9 -20.24 0.55 0.13
CA LYS A 9 -19.05 1.00 -0.61
C LYS A 9 -17.79 0.25 -0.19
N LEU A 10 -17.56 0.05 1.11
CA LEU A 10 -16.39 -0.64 1.65
C LEU A 10 -16.36 -2.13 1.31
N THR A 11 -17.48 -2.82 1.45
CA THR A 11 -17.53 -4.28 1.28
C THR A 11 -17.78 -4.71 -0.17
N GLY A 12 -18.18 -3.78 -1.05
CA GLY A 12 -18.60 -4.13 -2.40
C GLY A 12 -19.85 -5.03 -2.45
N MET A 13 -20.44 -5.34 -1.28
CA MET A 13 -21.65 -6.16 -1.19
C MET A 13 -22.88 -5.26 -1.32
N GLY A 14 -23.45 -5.22 -2.51
CA GLY A 14 -24.82 -4.76 -2.71
C GLY A 14 -25.84 -5.81 -2.28
N ASP A 15 -27.11 -5.45 -2.15
CA ASP A 15 -28.23 -6.38 -1.88
C ASP A 15 -28.30 -7.54 -2.89
N THR A 16 -27.61 -7.42 -4.01
CA THR A 16 -27.54 -8.41 -5.11
C THR A 16 -26.26 -9.24 -5.09
N GLY A 17 -25.38 -9.08 -4.10
CA GLY A 17 -24.08 -9.77 -4.08
C GLY A 17 -23.10 -9.32 -5.19
N ALA A 18 -23.42 -8.23 -5.90
CA ALA A 18 -22.54 -7.69 -6.93
C ALA A 18 -21.25 -7.18 -6.32
N LYS A 19 -20.11 -7.61 -6.87
CA LYS A 19 -18.78 -7.12 -6.47
C LYS A 19 -18.67 -5.63 -6.82
N TYR A 20 -17.97 -4.88 -5.95
CA TYR A 20 -17.60 -3.50 -6.26
C TYR A 20 -16.83 -3.47 -7.58
N VAL A 21 -17.25 -2.61 -8.47
CA VAL A 21 -16.57 -2.29 -9.72
C VAL A 21 -16.18 -0.81 -9.62
N ASP A 22 -14.91 -0.52 -9.81
CA ASP A 22 -14.39 0.85 -9.84
C ASP A 22 -14.82 1.54 -11.15
N PRO A 23 -15.89 2.38 -11.14
CA PRO A 23 -16.46 2.90 -12.37
C PRO A 23 -15.56 3.93 -13.06
N GLU A 24 -14.64 4.55 -12.33
CA GLU A 24 -13.77 5.61 -12.89
C GLU A 24 -12.59 5.05 -13.67
N ARG A 25 -12.37 3.72 -13.61
CA ARG A 25 -11.16 3.06 -14.13
C ARG A 25 -11.43 1.87 -15.04
N LEU A 26 -12.65 1.75 -15.54
CA LEU A 26 -13.10 0.59 -16.34
C LEU A 26 -12.24 0.34 -17.59
N ASP A 27 -11.81 1.40 -18.27
CA ASP A 27 -11.05 1.25 -19.52
C ASP A 27 -9.66 0.66 -19.27
N GLY A 28 -8.99 1.08 -18.20
CA GLY A 28 -7.71 0.48 -17.79
C GLY A 28 -7.83 -1.01 -17.42
N TYR A 29 -8.95 -1.42 -16.80
CA TYR A 29 -9.21 -2.82 -16.48
C TYR A 29 -9.33 -3.70 -17.73
N SER A 30 -9.94 -3.19 -18.79
CA SER A 30 -10.13 -3.90 -20.05
C SER A 30 -8.81 -4.11 -20.80
N LEU A 31 -7.99 -3.08 -20.90
CA LEU A 31 -6.75 -3.09 -21.69
C LEU A 31 -5.67 -4.03 -21.14
N TYR A 32 -5.49 -4.04 -19.83
CA TYR A 32 -4.39 -4.78 -19.18
C TYR A 32 -4.84 -6.07 -18.49
N ASP A 33 -6.10 -6.47 -18.57
CA ASP A 33 -6.66 -7.64 -17.87
C ASP A 33 -6.34 -7.64 -16.36
N VAL A 34 -6.61 -6.52 -15.70
CA VAL A 34 -6.37 -6.36 -14.27
C VAL A 34 -7.55 -6.84 -13.42
N VAL A 35 -7.27 -7.17 -12.16
CA VAL A 35 -8.26 -7.62 -11.20
C VAL A 35 -8.74 -6.44 -10.36
N THR A 36 -10.05 -6.28 -10.25
CA THR A 36 -10.66 -5.27 -9.37
C THR A 36 -10.29 -5.55 -7.91
N PRO A 37 -9.82 -4.56 -7.13
CA PRO A 37 -9.64 -4.70 -5.70
C PRO A 37 -10.94 -5.13 -5.01
N PRO A 38 -10.88 -5.92 -3.91
CA PRO A 38 -12.08 -6.40 -3.21
C PRO A 38 -12.80 -5.28 -2.44
N TYR A 39 -12.15 -4.15 -2.24
CA TYR A 39 -12.64 -2.98 -1.52
C TYR A 39 -12.31 -1.71 -2.28
N ASP A 40 -13.09 -0.66 -2.03
CA ASP A 40 -12.81 0.68 -2.54
C ASP A 40 -11.58 1.27 -1.84
N LEU A 41 -10.46 1.37 -2.57
CA LEU A 41 -9.18 1.82 -2.04
C LEU A 41 -9.21 3.30 -1.64
N ASP A 42 -9.95 4.14 -2.37
CA ASP A 42 -10.10 5.57 -2.05
C ASP A 42 -10.92 5.76 -0.77
N THR A 43 -11.95 4.93 -0.56
CA THR A 43 -12.72 4.94 0.69
C THR A 43 -11.86 4.50 1.88
N LEU A 44 -10.99 3.49 1.71
CA LEU A 44 -10.06 3.05 2.77
C LEU A 44 -9.04 4.15 3.10
N ALA A 45 -8.45 4.79 2.09
CA ALA A 45 -7.58 5.95 2.28
C ALA A 45 -8.32 7.10 2.99
N GLY A 46 -9.56 7.39 2.59
CA GLY A 46 -10.39 8.41 3.22
C GLY A 46 -10.74 8.13 4.69
N LEU A 47 -10.79 6.86 5.12
CA LEU A 47 -10.96 6.54 6.55
C LEU A 47 -9.74 6.94 7.38
N TYR A 48 -8.54 6.77 6.83
CA TYR A 48 -7.30 7.22 7.46
C TYR A 48 -7.29 8.73 7.67
N ASP A 49 -7.75 9.52 6.70
CA ASP A 49 -7.80 10.97 6.80
C ASP A 49 -8.88 11.48 7.76
N GLN A 50 -10.00 10.76 7.88
CA GLN A 50 -11.19 11.23 8.62
C GLN A 50 -11.26 10.77 10.08
N SER A 51 -10.56 9.71 10.46
CA SER A 51 -10.58 9.16 11.81
C SER A 51 -9.24 9.35 12.52
N ALA A 52 -9.19 10.25 13.51
CA ALA A 52 -7.98 10.50 14.30
C ALA A 52 -7.46 9.23 15.00
N ILE A 53 -8.36 8.38 15.50
CA ILE A 53 -8.00 7.13 16.19
C ILE A 53 -7.39 6.13 15.19
N HIS A 54 -8.02 5.99 14.02
CA HIS A 54 -7.50 5.11 12.97
C HIS A 54 -6.15 5.62 12.45
N ASN A 55 -6.05 6.91 12.16
CA ASN A 55 -4.81 7.57 11.74
C ASN A 55 -3.66 7.31 12.74
N SER A 56 -3.88 7.62 14.02
CA SER A 56 -2.88 7.42 15.07
C SER A 56 -2.44 5.94 15.18
N SER A 57 -3.39 5.00 15.07
CA SER A 57 -3.10 3.57 15.14
C SER A 57 -2.27 3.09 13.95
N VAL A 58 -2.59 3.54 12.74
CA VAL A 58 -1.86 3.23 11.50
C VAL A 58 -0.45 3.79 11.56
N ASN A 59 -0.30 5.07 11.92
CA ASN A 59 1.01 5.71 12.07
C ASN A 59 1.88 5.00 13.12
N ALA A 60 1.31 4.70 14.29
CA ALA A 60 2.05 3.99 15.34
C ALA A 60 2.55 2.63 14.85
N ARG A 61 1.72 1.86 14.12
CA ARG A 61 2.12 0.56 13.58
C ARG A 61 3.18 0.69 12.48
N ALA A 62 3.04 1.64 11.57
CA ALA A 62 4.01 1.88 10.51
C ALA A 62 5.37 2.28 11.11
N MET A 63 5.39 3.26 12.01
CA MET A 63 6.61 3.72 12.66
C MET A 63 7.29 2.64 13.51
N ASN A 64 6.53 1.82 14.23
CA ASN A 64 7.10 0.71 15.01
C ASN A 64 7.62 -0.44 14.14
N THR A 65 7.19 -0.53 12.88
CA THR A 65 7.65 -1.58 11.98
C THR A 65 8.89 -1.18 11.20
N VAL A 66 8.93 0.03 10.66
CA VAL A 66 10.00 0.49 9.76
C VAL A 66 10.74 1.74 10.25
N GLY A 67 10.18 2.45 11.22
CA GLY A 67 10.71 3.74 11.68
C GLY A 67 12.06 3.68 12.42
N LEU A 68 12.53 2.47 12.79
CA LEU A 68 13.85 2.27 13.41
C LEU A 68 14.99 2.10 12.38
N GLY A 69 14.67 2.17 11.08
CA GLY A 69 15.65 1.99 10.03
C GLY A 69 15.95 0.51 9.74
N TYR A 70 17.16 0.23 9.27
CA TYR A 70 17.59 -1.09 8.86
C TYR A 70 18.99 -1.42 9.39
N GLU A 71 19.31 -2.72 9.43
CA GLU A 71 20.63 -3.23 9.75
C GLU A 71 20.98 -4.39 8.82
N PHE A 72 22.20 -4.37 8.27
CA PHE A 72 22.70 -5.48 7.47
C PHE A 72 23.37 -6.53 8.37
N LEU A 73 22.78 -7.72 8.39
CA LEU A 73 23.32 -8.85 9.16
C LEU A 73 23.93 -9.90 8.24
N GLU A 74 25.02 -10.51 8.70
CA GLU A 74 25.63 -11.63 8.02
C GLU A 74 24.67 -12.82 7.93
N THR A 75 24.49 -13.35 6.72
CA THR A 75 23.65 -14.53 6.50
C THR A 75 24.27 -15.78 7.12
N THR A 76 23.45 -16.79 7.44
CA THR A 76 23.93 -18.11 7.87
C THR A 76 24.90 -18.74 6.87
N LYS A 77 24.71 -18.47 5.56
CA LYS A 77 25.61 -18.94 4.49
C LYS A 77 27.00 -18.28 4.58
N SER A 78 27.05 -16.97 4.84
CA SER A 78 28.31 -16.23 5.02
C SER A 78 29.04 -16.67 6.29
N LYS A 79 28.32 -16.85 7.40
CA LYS A 79 28.89 -17.40 8.66
C LYS A 79 29.49 -18.79 8.44
N ARG A 80 28.79 -19.70 7.75
CA ARG A 80 29.30 -21.03 7.40
C ARG A 80 30.53 -21.00 6.47
N LYS A 81 30.62 -20.01 5.56
CA LYS A 81 31.82 -19.83 4.72
C LYS A 81 33.03 -19.41 5.58
N LEU A 82 32.82 -18.51 6.55
CA LEU A 82 33.85 -18.12 7.49
C LEU A 82 34.32 -19.30 8.36
N GLU A 83 33.40 -20.10 8.90
CA GLU A 83 33.71 -21.30 9.67
C GLU A 83 34.55 -22.31 8.86
N LYS A 84 34.18 -22.56 7.58
CA LYS A 84 34.93 -23.45 6.68
C LYS A 84 36.30 -22.90 6.30
N ALA A 85 36.50 -21.60 6.37
CA ALA A 85 37.80 -20.96 6.14
C ALA A 85 38.72 -21.00 7.35
N GLN A 86 38.24 -21.43 8.53
CA GLN A 86 39.03 -21.59 9.75
C GLN A 86 40.20 -22.54 9.48
N GLY A 87 41.40 -22.10 9.77
CA GLY A 87 42.64 -22.83 9.48
C GLY A 87 43.50 -22.21 8.35
N SER A 88 43.00 -21.23 7.59
CA SER A 88 43.78 -20.48 6.61
C SER A 88 43.53 -18.97 6.76
N PRO A 89 44.46 -18.20 7.32
CA PRO A 89 44.33 -16.76 7.52
C PRO A 89 44.02 -16.01 6.22
N GLU A 90 44.59 -16.43 5.08
CA GLU A 90 44.37 -15.83 3.79
C GLU A 90 42.92 -16.04 3.28
N LYS A 91 42.36 -17.25 3.48
CA LYS A 91 40.97 -17.53 3.11
C LYS A 91 39.99 -16.74 3.98
N ILE A 92 40.23 -16.63 5.26
CA ILE A 92 39.41 -15.82 6.18
C ILE A 92 39.43 -14.36 5.73
N SER A 93 40.59 -13.80 5.45
CA SER A 93 40.76 -12.41 5.02
C SER A 93 40.01 -12.16 3.71
N ARG A 94 40.10 -13.08 2.75
CA ARG A 94 39.36 -12.98 1.47
C ARG A 94 37.82 -12.99 1.65
N VAL A 95 37.32 -13.91 2.47
CA VAL A 95 35.87 -14.00 2.74
C VAL A 95 35.37 -12.77 3.49
N ARG A 96 36.14 -12.28 4.49
CA ARG A 96 35.75 -11.03 5.20
C ARG A 96 35.72 -9.84 4.27
N LYS A 97 36.71 -9.71 3.38
CA LYS A 97 36.73 -8.65 2.39
C LYS A 97 35.50 -8.71 1.47
N GLN A 98 35.14 -9.90 0.97
CA GLN A 98 33.93 -10.07 0.15
C GLN A 98 32.65 -9.65 0.89
N ILE A 99 32.53 -10.00 2.17
CA ILE A 99 31.37 -9.61 3.00
C ILE A 99 31.34 -8.09 3.19
N GLN A 100 32.50 -7.47 3.42
CA GLN A 100 32.61 -6.03 3.61
C GLN A 100 32.30 -5.27 2.30
N ASP A 101 32.87 -5.69 1.16
CA ASP A 101 32.59 -5.10 -0.15
C ASP A 101 31.09 -5.18 -0.50
N GLU A 102 30.41 -6.30 -0.17
CA GLU A 102 28.99 -6.49 -0.40
C GLU A 102 28.15 -5.60 0.53
N ARG A 103 28.57 -5.45 1.79
CA ARG A 103 27.92 -4.56 2.75
C ARG A 103 28.00 -3.11 2.31
N GLU A 104 29.18 -2.63 1.93
CA GLU A 104 29.37 -1.26 1.44
C GLU A 104 28.52 -0.97 0.20
N ARG A 105 28.43 -1.94 -0.72
CA ARG A 105 27.57 -1.83 -1.88
C ARG A 105 26.09 -1.74 -1.53
N LEU A 106 25.63 -2.51 -0.52
CA LEU A 106 24.25 -2.44 -0.07
C LEU A 106 23.97 -1.13 0.66
N GLU A 107 24.89 -0.67 1.50
CA GLU A 107 24.81 0.63 2.20
C GLU A 107 24.67 1.76 1.17
N ASP A 108 25.50 1.78 0.13
CA ASP A 108 25.42 2.78 -0.95
C ASP A 108 24.06 2.77 -1.67
N ILE A 109 23.52 1.60 -2.01
CA ILE A 109 22.18 1.50 -2.61
C ILE A 109 21.10 2.04 -1.69
N PHE A 110 21.16 1.77 -0.39
CA PHE A 110 20.13 2.16 0.58
C PHE A 110 20.26 3.62 1.03
N GLU A 111 21.46 4.20 0.99
CA GLU A 111 21.68 5.62 1.24
C GLU A 111 21.29 6.49 0.03
N ASN A 112 21.45 5.97 -1.18
CA ASN A 112 21.19 6.66 -2.45
C ASN A 112 20.05 6.03 -3.25
N LEU A 113 18.89 5.79 -2.59
CA LEU A 113 17.73 5.14 -3.22
C LEU A 113 17.17 5.94 -4.39
N ASN A 114 17.03 7.23 -4.20
CA ASN A 114 16.57 8.21 -5.16
C ASN A 114 16.97 9.61 -4.70
N ASP A 115 16.79 10.61 -5.56
CA ASP A 115 17.20 12.00 -5.29
C ASP A 115 16.22 12.76 -4.39
N GLU A 116 15.03 12.22 -4.11
CA GLU A 116 13.95 12.93 -3.44
C GLU A 116 13.70 12.46 -2.00
N GLU A 117 13.92 11.18 -1.70
CA GLU A 117 13.51 10.55 -0.45
C GLU A 117 14.60 9.67 0.15
N THR A 118 14.67 9.64 1.47
CA THR A 118 15.49 8.69 2.20
C THR A 118 14.83 7.30 2.23
N PHE A 119 15.63 6.25 2.47
CA PHE A 119 15.10 4.89 2.69
C PHE A 119 13.97 4.87 3.72
N LEU A 120 14.16 5.60 4.84
CA LEU A 120 13.18 5.64 5.91
C LEU A 120 11.85 6.24 5.44
N GLU A 121 11.88 7.36 4.74
CA GLU A 121 10.67 8.02 4.22
C GLU A 121 9.94 7.14 3.22
N THR A 122 10.65 6.55 2.27
CA THR A 122 10.10 5.63 1.27
C THR A 122 9.43 4.41 1.94
N MET A 123 10.09 3.82 2.95
CA MET A 123 9.55 2.67 3.67
C MET A 123 8.37 3.04 4.56
N VAL A 124 8.40 4.19 5.23
CA VAL A 124 7.27 4.66 6.05
C VAL A 124 6.04 4.89 5.18
N ARG A 125 6.16 5.55 4.02
CA ARG A 125 5.06 5.75 3.08
C ARG A 125 4.49 4.40 2.58
N THR A 126 5.38 3.50 2.18
CA THR A 126 4.98 2.16 1.75
C THR A 126 4.23 1.41 2.85
N TRP A 127 4.70 1.49 4.10
CA TRP A 127 4.09 0.80 5.23
C TRP A 127 2.78 1.45 5.69
N LEU A 128 2.64 2.76 5.54
CA LEU A 128 1.36 3.46 5.72
C LEU A 128 0.31 2.92 4.74
N ASP A 129 0.67 2.74 3.47
CA ASP A 129 -0.21 2.13 2.48
C ASP A 129 -0.56 0.68 2.84
N VAL A 130 0.42 -0.13 3.28
CA VAL A 130 0.16 -1.50 3.75
C VAL A 130 -0.84 -1.51 4.92
N MET A 131 -0.68 -0.62 5.90
CA MET A 131 -1.54 -0.59 7.08
C MET A 131 -2.94 -0.02 6.79
N THR A 132 -3.04 0.94 5.87
CA THR A 132 -4.29 1.64 5.51
C THR A 132 -5.11 0.86 4.49
N ILE A 133 -4.44 0.37 3.43
CA ILE A 133 -5.07 -0.20 2.23
C ILE A 133 -4.88 -1.73 2.18
N GLY A 134 -3.92 -2.26 2.95
CA GLY A 134 -3.55 -3.67 2.94
C GLY A 134 -2.49 -4.03 1.90
N ASN A 135 -2.07 -3.08 1.09
CA ASN A 135 -1.10 -3.25 0.01
C ASN A 135 -0.14 -2.06 -0.01
N GLY A 136 1.13 -2.31 -0.29
CA GLY A 136 2.15 -1.27 -0.49
C GLY A 136 3.08 -1.68 -1.61
N TYR A 137 3.61 -0.72 -2.32
CA TYR A 137 4.43 -0.97 -3.52
C TYR A 137 5.70 -0.15 -3.51
N LEU A 138 6.79 -0.81 -3.90
CA LEU A 138 8.06 -0.16 -4.21
C LEU A 138 8.39 -0.37 -5.68
N GLU A 139 8.67 0.72 -6.37
CA GLU A 139 9.18 0.73 -7.73
C GLU A 139 10.70 0.55 -7.71
N ILE A 140 11.20 -0.27 -8.60
CA ILE A 140 12.62 -0.53 -8.81
C ILE A 140 12.96 -0.17 -10.26
N GLY A 141 13.78 0.85 -10.42
CA GLY A 141 14.39 1.21 -11.71
C GLY A 141 15.78 0.63 -11.83
N ARG A 142 16.12 0.10 -13.01
CA ARG A 142 17.45 -0.43 -13.30
C ARG A 142 18.23 0.49 -14.23
N ASN A 143 19.53 0.56 -13.97
CA ASN A 143 20.49 1.16 -14.87
C ASN A 143 20.71 0.28 -16.12
N VAL A 144 21.38 0.81 -17.11
CA VAL A 144 21.71 0.10 -18.36
C VAL A 144 22.56 -1.15 -18.12
N ASP A 145 23.37 -1.16 -17.06
CA ASP A 145 24.18 -2.31 -16.65
C ASP A 145 23.42 -3.37 -15.84
N GLY A 146 22.10 -3.17 -15.62
CA GLY A 146 21.24 -4.05 -14.84
C GLY A 146 21.30 -3.86 -13.32
N SER A 147 22.15 -2.94 -12.82
CA SER A 147 22.19 -2.60 -11.40
C SER A 147 20.92 -1.83 -11.01
N ILE A 148 20.57 -1.87 -9.72
CA ILE A 148 19.47 -1.04 -9.18
C ILE A 148 19.96 0.41 -9.14
N GLY A 149 19.24 1.31 -9.80
CA GLY A 149 19.53 2.73 -9.86
C GLY A 149 18.47 3.60 -9.21
N TYR A 150 17.30 3.04 -8.92
CA TYR A 150 16.20 3.77 -8.30
C TYR A 150 15.33 2.84 -7.46
N ILE A 151 14.94 3.28 -6.29
CA ILE A 151 13.89 2.65 -5.46
C ILE A 151 12.98 3.76 -4.94
N GLY A 152 11.67 3.68 -5.21
CA GLY A 152 10.71 4.68 -4.78
C GLY A 152 9.37 4.09 -4.37
N HIS A 153 8.59 4.87 -3.64
CA HIS A 153 7.23 4.51 -3.24
C HIS A 153 6.24 4.81 -4.37
N VAL A 154 5.31 3.89 -4.61
CA VAL A 154 4.18 4.11 -5.52
C VAL A 154 2.86 3.99 -4.74
N PRO A 155 1.97 5.01 -4.81
CA PRO A 155 0.72 5.00 -4.06
C PRO A 155 -0.16 3.78 -4.40
N ALA A 156 -0.52 3.01 -3.38
CA ALA A 156 -1.24 1.75 -3.55
C ALA A 156 -2.68 1.93 -4.11
N THR A 157 -3.27 3.12 -3.95
CA THR A 157 -4.58 3.44 -4.54
C THR A 157 -4.57 3.39 -6.06
N LEU A 158 -3.41 3.64 -6.69
CA LEU A 158 -3.26 3.70 -8.15
C LEU A 158 -2.93 2.36 -8.78
N ILE A 159 -2.42 1.39 -8.02
CA ILE A 159 -1.91 0.13 -8.56
C ILE A 159 -3.02 -0.92 -8.68
N ARG A 160 -2.99 -1.65 -9.79
CA ARG A 160 -3.86 -2.81 -10.05
C ARG A 160 -3.02 -4.03 -10.41
N VAL A 161 -3.39 -5.19 -9.86
CA VAL A 161 -2.70 -6.46 -10.11
C VAL A 161 -3.29 -7.10 -11.36
N ARG A 162 -2.45 -7.57 -12.28
CA ARG A 162 -2.91 -8.30 -13.47
C ARG A 162 -3.43 -9.69 -13.11
N ARG A 163 -4.42 -10.17 -13.86
CA ARG A 163 -5.05 -11.48 -13.64
C ARG A 163 -4.06 -12.64 -13.75
N LYS A 164 -3.12 -12.55 -14.67
CA LYS A 164 -2.03 -13.53 -14.85
C LYS A 164 -0.99 -13.48 -13.73
N ARG A 165 -0.97 -12.42 -12.90
CA ARG A 165 0.05 -12.15 -11.87
C ARG A 165 1.47 -11.98 -12.43
N ASP A 166 1.58 -11.61 -13.69
CA ASP A 166 2.84 -11.36 -14.40
C ASP A 166 3.28 -9.89 -14.31
N GLY A 167 2.52 -9.05 -13.59
CA GLY A 167 2.85 -7.65 -13.38
C GLY A 167 1.72 -6.84 -12.78
N TYR A 168 1.93 -5.54 -12.79
CA TYR A 168 1.06 -4.53 -12.20
C TYR A 168 0.83 -3.40 -13.18
N VAL A 169 -0.24 -2.66 -12.96
CA VAL A 169 -0.58 -1.50 -13.78
C VAL A 169 -0.93 -0.33 -12.88
N GLN A 170 -0.25 0.79 -13.06
CA GLN A 170 -0.63 2.06 -12.45
C GLN A 170 -1.67 2.73 -13.34
N ILE A 171 -2.81 3.07 -12.76
CA ILE A 171 -3.91 3.73 -13.47
C ILE A 171 -4.09 5.13 -12.90
N THR A 172 -3.86 6.14 -13.72
CA THR A 172 -3.98 7.54 -13.32
C THR A 172 -5.42 8.02 -13.49
N LYS A 173 -5.91 8.85 -12.56
CA LYS A 173 -7.25 9.49 -12.57
C LYS A 173 -7.41 10.61 -13.59
N SER A 174 -6.60 10.70 -14.63
CA SER A 174 -6.69 11.76 -15.65
C SER A 174 -7.76 11.45 -16.70
N ASN A 175 -8.34 12.49 -17.31
CA ASN A 175 -9.27 12.39 -18.43
C ASN A 175 -8.68 11.70 -19.69
N LYS A 176 -7.36 11.51 -19.73
CA LYS A 176 -6.69 10.63 -20.67
C LYS A 176 -6.14 9.46 -19.86
N ILE A 177 -6.53 8.25 -20.20
CA ILE A 177 -6.04 7.03 -19.58
C ILE A 177 -4.54 6.97 -19.81
N SER A 178 -3.79 7.28 -18.77
CA SER A 178 -2.36 7.01 -18.70
C SER A 178 -2.19 5.80 -17.81
N ALA A 179 -1.88 4.68 -18.42
CA ALA A 179 -1.58 3.45 -17.70
C ALA A 179 -0.10 3.15 -17.88
N VAL A 180 0.60 2.85 -16.79
CA VAL A 180 2.00 2.44 -16.80
C VAL A 180 2.06 0.99 -16.34
N PHE A 181 2.72 0.15 -17.12
CA PHE A 181 2.94 -1.24 -16.77
C PHE A 181 4.22 -1.41 -15.96
N PHE A 182 4.18 -2.27 -14.96
CA PHE A 182 5.32 -2.72 -14.17
C PHE A 182 5.37 -4.24 -14.14
N ARG A 183 6.55 -4.80 -14.29
CA ARG A 183 6.77 -6.24 -14.11
C ARG A 183 7.00 -6.60 -12.64
N ASN A 184 6.96 -7.88 -12.34
CA ASN A 184 7.34 -8.36 -11.01
C ASN A 184 8.84 -8.14 -10.76
N PHE A 185 9.20 -7.94 -9.49
CA PHE A 185 10.60 -7.83 -9.11
C PHE A 185 11.40 -9.08 -9.53
N GLN A 186 12.53 -8.87 -10.17
CA GLN A 186 13.43 -9.89 -10.76
C GLN A 186 12.86 -10.63 -11.99
N ASP A 187 11.71 -10.25 -12.51
CA ASP A 187 11.19 -10.76 -13.77
C ASP A 187 11.61 -9.82 -14.91
N LEU A 188 12.74 -10.11 -15.52
CA LEU A 188 13.30 -9.29 -16.59
C LEU A 188 12.80 -9.70 -17.98
N GLU A 189 12.03 -10.79 -18.08
CA GLU A 189 11.57 -11.36 -19.36
C GLU A 189 10.16 -10.89 -19.74
N THR A 190 9.34 -10.51 -18.74
CA THR A 190 7.97 -10.06 -19.03
C THR A 190 7.98 -8.70 -19.70
N GLU A 191 7.44 -8.63 -20.91
CA GLU A 191 7.26 -7.41 -21.69
C GLU A 191 5.93 -6.70 -21.34
N ASP A 192 5.86 -5.39 -21.61
CA ASP A 192 4.59 -4.65 -21.52
C ASP A 192 3.59 -5.22 -22.54
N PRO A 193 2.43 -5.71 -22.10
CA PRO A 193 1.41 -6.29 -22.99
C PRO A 193 0.93 -5.37 -24.11
N LEU A 194 1.09 -4.08 -23.96
CA LEU A 194 0.70 -3.09 -24.97
C LEU A 194 1.90 -2.54 -25.75
N ASN A 195 3.11 -3.01 -25.46
CA ASN A 195 4.37 -2.57 -26.07
C ASN A 195 4.57 -1.04 -26.05
N LEU A 196 4.10 -0.38 -24.98
CA LEU A 196 4.26 1.07 -24.79
C LEU A 196 5.62 1.39 -24.16
N ASP A 197 6.12 0.51 -23.31
CA ASP A 197 7.43 0.61 -22.68
C ASP A 197 8.27 -0.63 -22.99
N PRO A 198 9.39 -0.51 -23.72
CA PRO A 198 10.26 -1.64 -24.04
C PRO A 198 11.04 -2.16 -22.83
N ASN A 199 11.17 -1.38 -21.77
CA ASN A 199 11.88 -1.77 -20.54
C ASN A 199 11.16 -1.29 -19.29
N PRO A 200 9.97 -1.83 -18.97
CA PRO A 200 9.18 -1.38 -17.83
C PRO A 200 9.92 -1.62 -16.50
N ASN A 201 9.76 -0.70 -15.57
CA ASN A 201 10.28 -0.84 -14.23
C ASN A 201 9.62 -2.02 -13.50
N GLU A 202 10.25 -2.45 -12.41
CA GLU A 202 9.78 -3.57 -11.61
C GLU A 202 9.02 -3.06 -10.38
N LEU A 203 8.07 -3.85 -9.84
CA LEU A 203 7.41 -3.57 -8.57
C LEU A 203 7.60 -4.69 -7.56
N ILE A 204 7.91 -4.30 -6.31
CA ILE A 204 7.81 -5.17 -5.14
C ILE A 204 6.45 -4.91 -4.49
N HIS A 205 5.67 -5.96 -4.27
CA HIS A 205 4.34 -5.89 -3.65
C HIS A 205 4.36 -6.43 -2.23
N PHE A 206 4.17 -5.56 -1.25
CA PHE A 206 3.91 -5.91 0.13
C PHE A 206 2.41 -5.99 0.36
N LYS A 207 1.93 -7.07 0.96
CA LYS A 207 0.49 -7.21 1.24
C LYS A 207 0.20 -7.91 2.55
N ILE A 208 -0.86 -7.48 3.22
CA ILE A 208 -1.39 -8.18 4.38
C ILE A 208 -2.13 -9.42 3.87
N TYR A 209 -1.71 -10.60 4.33
CA TYR A 209 -2.33 -11.86 3.92
C TYR A 209 -3.83 -11.88 4.23
N SER A 210 -4.60 -12.32 3.24
CA SER A 210 -6.01 -12.63 3.40
C SER A 210 -6.33 -13.98 2.77
N PRO A 211 -7.00 -14.89 3.49
CA PRO A 211 -7.37 -16.21 2.96
C PRO A 211 -8.38 -16.13 1.81
N ASN A 212 -9.13 -15.04 1.73
CA ASN A 212 -10.20 -14.85 0.74
C ASN A 212 -9.73 -14.12 -0.53
N ASN A 213 -8.51 -13.59 -0.54
CA ASN A 213 -8.00 -12.83 -1.69
C ASN A 213 -6.54 -13.16 -2.00
N ALA A 214 -6.33 -13.68 -3.19
CA ALA A 214 -5.00 -14.07 -3.62
C ALA A 214 -4.20 -12.92 -4.31
N TYR A 215 -4.89 -11.88 -4.78
CA TYR A 215 -4.30 -10.75 -5.50
C TYR A 215 -3.93 -9.61 -4.58
N TYR A 216 -4.86 -9.20 -3.70
CA TYR A 216 -4.74 -8.04 -2.83
C TYR A 216 -4.70 -8.44 -1.37
N GLY A 217 -3.97 -7.68 -0.58
CA GLY A 217 -4.03 -7.71 0.87
C GLY A 217 -5.31 -7.02 1.38
N VAL A 218 -5.71 -7.36 2.60
CA VAL A 218 -6.89 -6.79 3.26
C VAL A 218 -6.47 -6.15 4.57
N PRO A 219 -6.66 -4.83 4.76
CA PRO A 219 -6.25 -4.16 5.98
C PRO A 219 -7.20 -4.45 7.14
N ALA A 220 -6.71 -4.31 8.37
CA ALA A 220 -7.52 -4.46 9.58
C ALA A 220 -8.69 -3.46 9.65
N ALA A 221 -8.55 -2.30 8.98
CA ALA A 221 -9.62 -1.30 8.89
C ALA A 221 -10.94 -1.84 8.33
N VAL A 222 -10.89 -2.86 7.46
CA VAL A 222 -12.10 -3.48 6.90
C VAL A 222 -12.94 -4.14 7.99
N SER A 223 -12.33 -4.88 8.91
CA SER A 223 -13.06 -5.50 10.03
C SER A 223 -13.50 -4.47 11.08
N ALA A 224 -12.76 -3.38 11.23
CA ALA A 224 -13.05 -2.30 12.18
C ALA A 224 -13.94 -1.18 11.57
N ALA A 225 -14.30 -1.28 10.29
CA ALA A 225 -14.99 -0.20 9.56
C ALA A 225 -16.26 0.30 10.24
N ALA A 226 -17.06 -0.61 10.81
CA ALA A 226 -18.27 -0.26 11.53
C ALA A 226 -17.99 0.62 12.76
N ALA A 227 -16.94 0.31 13.52
CA ALA A 227 -16.54 1.08 14.71
C ALA A 227 -15.97 2.46 14.30
N ILE A 228 -15.13 2.52 13.28
CA ILE A 228 -14.53 3.77 12.77
C ILE A 228 -15.62 4.73 12.27
N ILE A 229 -16.57 4.19 11.49
CA ILE A 229 -17.69 4.98 10.96
C ILE A 229 -18.65 5.39 12.08
N GLY A 230 -18.89 4.53 13.05
CA GLY A 230 -19.71 4.84 14.24
C GLY A 230 -19.13 5.99 15.06
N ASP A 231 -17.82 6.00 15.30
CA ASP A 231 -17.12 7.10 15.98
C ASP A 231 -17.28 8.43 15.23
N LYS A 232 -17.16 8.39 13.89
CA LYS A 232 -17.39 9.59 13.06
C LYS A 232 -18.80 10.15 13.23
N TYR A 233 -19.82 9.31 13.14
CA TYR A 233 -21.20 9.77 13.31
C TYR A 233 -21.53 10.25 14.74
N ALA A 234 -20.91 9.63 15.74
CA ALA A 234 -21.06 10.12 17.12
C ALA A 234 -20.48 11.53 17.29
N LYS A 235 -19.34 11.80 16.64
CA LYS A 235 -18.74 13.15 16.63
C LYS A 235 -19.61 14.16 15.88
N GLU A 236 -20.09 13.81 14.68
CA GLU A 236 -20.98 14.65 13.89
C GLU A 236 -22.27 14.97 14.69
N TYR A 237 -22.88 13.96 15.32
CA TYR A 237 -24.06 14.17 16.17
C TYR A 237 -23.79 15.12 17.33
N ASN A 238 -22.65 14.96 18.01
CA ASN A 238 -22.29 15.85 19.11
C ASN A 238 -22.09 17.31 18.65
N ILE A 239 -21.42 17.52 17.51
CA ILE A 239 -21.23 18.84 16.92
C ILE A 239 -22.57 19.45 16.56
N ASP A 240 -23.44 18.74 15.85
CA ASP A 240 -24.78 19.19 15.49
C ASP A 240 -25.63 19.55 16.74
N TYR A 241 -25.49 18.77 17.81
CA TYR A 241 -26.17 19.03 19.08
C TYR A 241 -25.72 20.34 19.72
N PHE A 242 -24.41 20.61 19.77
CA PHE A 242 -23.85 21.82 20.32
C PHE A 242 -24.15 23.07 19.45
N GLU A 243 -24.04 22.93 18.13
CA GLU A 243 -24.34 24.03 17.19
C GLU A 243 -25.79 24.45 17.25
N ASN A 244 -26.72 23.52 17.35
CA ASN A 244 -28.14 23.77 17.42
C ASN A 244 -28.63 24.07 18.85
N LYS A 245 -27.72 24.22 19.84
CA LYS A 245 -28.04 24.56 21.25
C LYS A 245 -29.13 23.68 21.86
N ALA A 246 -29.21 22.41 21.49
CA ALA A 246 -30.21 21.45 21.94
C ALA A 246 -31.66 21.91 21.73
N ILE A 247 -31.95 22.69 20.70
CA ILE A 247 -33.30 23.12 20.38
C ILE A 247 -34.15 21.90 19.99
N PRO A 248 -35.30 21.64 20.66
CA PRO A 248 -36.12 20.49 20.33
C PRO A 248 -36.69 20.62 18.92
N ARG A 249 -36.67 19.49 18.18
CA ARG A 249 -37.12 19.43 16.76
C ARG A 249 -38.64 19.60 16.62
N TYR A 250 -39.41 19.60 17.73
CA TYR A 250 -40.84 19.67 17.72
C TYR A 250 -41.33 20.70 18.78
N ALA A 251 -42.25 21.53 18.38
CA ALA A 251 -43.03 22.36 19.27
C ALA A 251 -44.48 21.85 19.28
N ILE A 252 -45.02 21.54 20.44
CA ILE A 252 -46.42 21.17 20.61
C ILE A 252 -47.21 22.44 20.92
N ILE A 253 -48.06 22.88 20.02
CA ILE A 253 -48.96 24.03 20.20
C ILE A 253 -50.33 23.50 20.54
N LEU A 254 -50.78 23.70 21.79
CA LEU A 254 -52.14 23.40 22.21
C LEU A 254 -53.03 24.59 21.89
N LYS A 255 -53.93 24.43 20.91
CA LYS A 255 -54.97 25.45 20.64
C LYS A 255 -56.23 25.08 21.42
N GLY A 256 -56.69 26.01 22.28
CA GLY A 256 -57.98 25.88 22.91
C GLY A 256 -57.99 25.40 24.37
N ALA A 257 -56.87 25.48 25.11
CA ALA A 257 -56.94 25.38 26.56
C ALA A 257 -57.61 26.65 27.10
N LYS A 258 -58.86 26.51 27.59
CA LYS A 258 -59.56 27.52 28.39
C LYS A 258 -59.09 27.38 29.82
#